data_ea65eea2ef8f7a480a09a68823ed7d2b
#
_entry.id   ea65eea2ef8f7a480a09a68823ed7d2b
#
_cell.length_a   1.000
_cell.length_b   1.000
_cell.length_c   1.000
_cell.angle_alpha   90.00
_cell.angle_beta   90.00
_cell.angle_gamma   90.00
#
_symmetry.space_group_name_H-M   'P 1'
#
loop_
_entity.id
_entity.type
_entity.pdbx_description
1 polymer ?
#
loop_
_entity_poly.entity_id
_entity_poly.type
_entity_poly.pdbx_seq_one_letter_code
_entity_poly.pdbx_strand_id
1 'polypeptide(L)'
;MILSAFSLEGKVAVVTGCDTGLGQGMALGLAQAGCDIVGINIVEPTETIEQVTALGRRFLSLTADLRKIDGIPALLDRAVAEFGHIDSLVNNA
;
A
#
# COMPACT_ATOMS: atom_id res chain seq x y z
N MET A 1 -19.53 -7.63 15.56
CA MET A 1 -18.93 -8.68 14.72
C MET A 1 -17.43 -8.71 14.97
N ILE A 2 -16.84 -9.91 15.02
CA ILE A 2 -15.41 -10.05 15.34
C ILE A 2 -14.51 -9.26 14.39
N LEU A 3 -14.86 -9.14 13.12
CA LEU A 3 -14.07 -8.39 12.15
C LEU A 3 -14.02 -6.90 12.47
N SER A 4 -14.98 -6.37 13.18
CA SER A 4 -14.97 -4.96 13.60
C SER A 4 -13.87 -4.67 14.62
N ALA A 5 -13.49 -5.65 15.43
CA ALA A 5 -12.42 -5.49 16.43
C ALA A 5 -11.04 -5.35 15.76
N PHE A 6 -10.92 -5.79 14.51
CA PHE A 6 -9.67 -5.74 13.75
C PHE A 6 -9.72 -4.74 12.61
N SER A 7 -10.69 -3.80 12.64
CA SER A 7 -10.83 -2.81 11.58
C SER A 7 -9.62 -1.88 11.55
N LEU A 8 -9.10 -1.67 10.34
CA LEU A 8 -8.03 -0.71 10.06
C LEU A 8 -8.57 0.49 9.26
N GLU A 9 -9.86 0.76 9.41
CA GLU A 9 -10.54 1.86 8.71
C GLU A 9 -9.78 3.17 8.94
N GLY A 10 -9.49 3.86 7.85
CA GLY A 10 -8.78 5.14 7.90
C GLY A 10 -7.27 5.03 8.06
N LYS A 11 -6.72 3.83 8.17
CA LYS A 11 -5.27 3.62 8.22
C LYS A 11 -4.68 3.61 6.82
N VAL A 12 -3.39 3.92 6.73
CA VAL A 12 -2.64 3.91 5.48
C VAL A 12 -1.46 2.96 5.61
N ALA A 13 -1.38 1.99 4.72
CA ALA A 13 -0.29 1.02 4.70
C ALA A 13 0.56 1.21 3.44
N VAL A 14 1.88 1.29 3.62
CA VAL A 14 2.84 1.27 2.53
C VAL A 14 3.30 -0.16 2.34
N VAL A 15 3.12 -0.70 1.14
CA VAL A 15 3.53 -2.08 0.82
C VAL A 15 4.51 -2.05 -0.34
N THR A 16 5.71 -2.57 -0.12
CA THR A 16 6.70 -2.72 -1.19
C THR A 16 6.54 -4.08 -1.86
N GLY A 17 6.74 -4.13 -3.18
CA GLY A 17 6.62 -5.40 -3.91
C GLY A 17 5.20 -5.97 -3.88
N CYS A 18 4.19 -5.15 -4.05
CA CYS A 18 2.78 -5.58 -3.97
C CYS A 18 2.17 -5.98 -5.32
N ASP A 19 2.98 -6.11 -6.36
CA ASP A 19 2.50 -6.38 -7.71
C ASP A 19 2.07 -7.84 -7.91
N THR A 20 2.70 -8.78 -7.22
CA THR A 20 2.37 -10.21 -7.31
C THR A 20 2.60 -10.93 -5.99
N GLY A 21 2.14 -12.18 -5.92
CA GLY A 21 2.47 -13.11 -4.84
C GLY A 21 2.07 -12.64 -3.46
N LEU A 22 2.98 -12.83 -2.51
CA LEU A 22 2.73 -12.52 -1.10
C LEU A 22 2.46 -11.03 -0.86
N GLY A 23 3.21 -10.16 -1.54
CA GLY A 23 3.02 -8.72 -1.41
C GLY A 23 1.63 -8.26 -1.87
N GLN A 24 1.14 -8.82 -2.98
CA GLN A 24 -0.23 -8.56 -3.44
C GLN A 24 -1.25 -9.05 -2.41
N GLY A 25 -1.06 -10.26 -1.88
CA GLY A 25 -1.96 -10.81 -0.86
C GLY A 25 -2.01 -9.96 0.39
N MET A 26 -0.87 -9.42 0.82
CA MET A 26 -0.82 -8.54 1.99
C MET A 26 -1.54 -7.22 1.71
N ALA A 27 -1.34 -6.63 0.54
CA ALA A 27 -2.02 -5.39 0.18
C ALA A 27 -3.54 -5.58 0.15
N LEU A 28 -4.01 -6.69 -0.42
CA LEU A 28 -5.44 -6.99 -0.47
C LEU A 28 -6.02 -7.24 0.92
N GLY A 29 -5.30 -7.97 1.77
CA GLY A 29 -5.74 -8.21 3.15
C GLY A 29 -5.88 -6.93 3.95
N LEU A 30 -4.91 -6.02 3.83
CA LEU A 30 -4.95 -4.73 4.49
C LEU A 30 -6.09 -3.86 3.94
N ALA A 31 -6.31 -3.87 2.63
CA ALA A 31 -7.42 -3.13 2.01
C ALA A 31 -8.77 -3.67 2.48
N GLN A 32 -8.92 -4.99 2.59
CA GLN A 32 -10.14 -5.60 3.11
C GLN A 32 -10.41 -5.18 4.56
N ALA A 33 -9.35 -4.95 5.34
CA ALA A 33 -9.49 -4.50 6.73
C ALA A 33 -9.78 -3.00 6.83
N GLY A 34 -9.71 -2.25 5.75
CA GLY A 34 -10.05 -0.82 5.72
C GLY A 34 -8.91 0.13 5.39
N CYS A 35 -7.70 -0.38 5.15
CA CYS A 35 -6.55 0.46 4.80
C CYS A 35 -6.64 1.03 3.40
N ASP A 36 -6.21 2.26 3.24
CA ASP A 36 -5.75 2.75 1.95
C ASP A 36 -4.31 2.27 1.74
N ILE A 37 -3.91 2.08 0.50
CA ILE A 37 -2.65 1.42 0.15
C ILE A 37 -1.75 2.37 -0.62
N VAL A 38 -0.47 2.41 -0.22
CA VAL A 38 0.60 2.98 -1.03
C VAL A 38 1.48 1.82 -1.49
N GLY A 39 1.52 1.59 -2.78
CA GLY A 39 2.35 0.54 -3.36
C GLY A 39 3.64 1.11 -3.93
N ILE A 40 4.78 0.56 -3.54
CA ILE A 40 6.08 0.94 -4.09
C ILE A 40 6.65 -0.27 -4.83
N ASN A 41 6.76 -0.16 -6.16
CA ASN A 41 7.17 -1.26 -7.02
C ASN A 41 8.06 -0.74 -8.14
N ILE A 42 8.84 -1.64 -8.74
CA ILE A 42 9.61 -1.34 -9.95
C ILE A 42 8.68 -1.18 -11.14
N VAL A 43 7.62 -1.99 -11.21
CA VAL A 43 6.61 -1.94 -12.26
C VAL A 43 5.25 -1.55 -11.69
N GLU A 44 4.37 -1.03 -12.57
CA GLU A 44 3.01 -0.67 -12.18
C GLU A 44 2.22 -1.92 -11.76
N PRO A 45 1.69 -1.99 -10.52
CA PRO A 45 0.95 -3.16 -10.06
C PRO A 45 -0.52 -3.11 -10.49
N THR A 46 -0.79 -3.16 -11.78
CA THR A 46 -2.11 -2.89 -12.36
C THR A 46 -3.20 -3.77 -11.76
N GLU A 47 -2.96 -5.08 -11.65
CA GLU A 47 -3.95 -6.01 -11.10
C GLU A 47 -4.24 -5.70 -9.62
N THR A 48 -3.21 -5.41 -8.85
CA THR A 48 -3.37 -5.08 -7.43
C THR A 48 -4.17 -3.80 -7.26
N ILE A 49 -3.88 -2.78 -8.07
CA ILE A 49 -4.62 -1.52 -8.06
C ILE A 49 -6.09 -1.77 -8.33
N GLU A 50 -6.41 -2.56 -9.35
CA GLU A 50 -7.80 -2.88 -9.70
C GLU A 50 -8.52 -3.58 -8.55
N GLN A 51 -7.87 -4.53 -7.91
CA GLN A 51 -8.48 -5.29 -6.82
C GLN A 51 -8.67 -4.43 -5.57
N VAL A 52 -7.70 -3.58 -5.22
CA VAL A 52 -7.81 -2.69 -4.06
C VAL A 52 -8.91 -1.65 -4.28
N THR A 53 -8.94 -1.04 -5.45
CA THR A 53 -9.96 -0.02 -5.74
C THR A 53 -11.36 -0.62 -5.84
N ALA A 54 -11.48 -1.87 -6.28
CA ALA A 54 -12.77 -2.59 -6.27
C ALA A 54 -13.30 -2.79 -4.85
N LEU A 55 -12.44 -2.80 -3.84
CA LEU A 55 -12.84 -2.87 -2.44
C LEU A 55 -13.24 -1.51 -1.86
N GLY A 56 -13.20 -0.46 -2.65
CA GLY A 56 -13.53 0.90 -2.20
C GLY A 56 -12.38 1.60 -1.48
N ARG A 57 -11.16 1.06 -1.56
CA ARG A 57 -9.98 1.69 -0.96
C ARG A 57 -9.21 2.51 -1.99
N ARG A 58 -8.43 3.48 -1.50
CA ARG A 58 -7.58 4.30 -2.35
C ARG A 58 -6.23 3.62 -2.52
N PHE A 59 -5.64 3.76 -3.70
CA PHE A 59 -4.31 3.24 -4.00
C PHE A 59 -3.44 4.33 -4.60
N LEU A 60 -2.29 4.61 -3.97
CA LEU A 60 -1.27 5.48 -4.54
C LEU A 60 -0.13 4.59 -5.04
N SER A 61 0.13 4.62 -6.34
CA SER A 61 1.21 3.84 -6.95
C SER A 61 2.45 4.70 -7.12
N LEU A 62 3.53 4.27 -6.50
CA LEU A 62 4.84 4.91 -6.62
C LEU A 62 5.81 3.92 -7.26
N THR A 63 6.37 4.29 -8.40
CA THR A 63 7.33 3.44 -9.12
C THR A 63 8.74 3.84 -8.71
N ALA A 64 9.46 2.90 -8.11
CA ALA A 64 10.82 3.14 -7.66
C ALA A 64 11.58 1.84 -7.48
N ASP A 65 12.89 1.91 -7.65
CA ASP A 65 13.80 0.81 -7.34
C ASP A 65 14.37 1.04 -5.94
N LEU A 66 13.94 0.23 -4.97
CA LEU A 66 14.36 0.38 -3.57
C LEU A 66 15.83 0.04 -3.34
N ARG A 67 16.51 -0.51 -4.34
CA ARG A 67 17.98 -0.66 -4.28
C ARG A 67 18.68 0.70 -4.36
N LYS A 68 17.97 1.73 -4.81
CA LYS A 68 18.45 3.10 -4.89
C LYS A 68 17.87 3.88 -3.72
N ILE A 69 18.61 3.93 -2.63
CA ILE A 69 18.14 4.41 -1.33
C ILE A 69 17.76 5.89 -1.33
N ASP A 70 18.39 6.69 -2.18
CA ASP A 70 18.28 8.15 -2.11
C ASP A 70 16.84 8.67 -2.33
N GLY A 71 16.00 7.91 -3.02
CA GLY A 71 14.64 8.32 -3.32
C GLY A 71 13.60 7.98 -2.24
N ILE A 72 13.96 7.22 -1.21
CA ILE A 72 12.98 6.72 -0.23
C ILE A 72 12.30 7.85 0.56
N PRO A 73 13.04 8.85 1.11
CA PRO A 73 12.37 9.94 1.83
C PRO A 73 11.36 10.69 0.97
N ALA A 74 11.67 10.93 -0.31
CA ALA A 74 10.74 11.61 -1.21
C ALA A 74 9.48 10.78 -1.48
N LEU A 75 9.61 9.45 -1.55
CA LEU A 75 8.45 8.56 -1.71
C LEU A 75 7.54 8.60 -0.49
N LEU A 76 8.12 8.58 0.70
CA LEU A 76 7.34 8.67 1.94
C LEU A 76 6.66 10.03 2.07
N ASP A 77 7.36 11.11 1.67
CA ASP A 77 6.78 12.45 1.66
C ASP A 77 5.56 12.52 0.73
N ARG A 78 5.64 11.88 -0.44
CA ARG A 78 4.51 11.82 -1.36
C ARG A 78 3.33 11.07 -0.77
N ALA A 79 3.58 9.97 -0.07
CA ALA A 79 2.51 9.20 0.58
C ALA A 79 1.83 10.03 1.68
N VAL A 80 2.61 10.73 2.48
CA VAL A 80 2.08 11.61 3.52
C VAL A 80 1.31 12.78 2.90
N ALA A 81 1.81 13.36 1.80
CA ALA A 81 1.11 14.45 1.11
C ALA A 81 -0.26 14.00 0.59
N GLU A 82 -0.37 12.75 0.10
CA GLU A 82 -1.63 12.23 -0.44
C GLU A 82 -2.63 11.86 0.66
N PHE A 83 -2.19 11.21 1.72
CA PHE A 83 -3.08 10.64 2.74
C PHE A 83 -3.03 11.35 4.09
N GLY A 84 -2.03 12.19 4.31
CA GLY A 84 -1.86 12.90 5.58
C GLY A 84 -1.06 12.13 6.63
N HIS A 85 -0.93 10.82 6.51
CA HIS A 85 -0.21 9.99 7.47
C HIS A 85 0.15 8.63 6.86
N ILE A 86 1.02 7.92 7.53
CA ILE A 86 1.36 6.52 7.24
C ILE A 86 1.31 5.78 8.58
N ASP A 87 0.56 4.68 8.63
CA ASP A 87 0.37 3.91 9.86
C ASP A 87 1.18 2.62 9.88
N SER A 88 1.51 2.08 8.72
CA SER A 88 2.17 0.77 8.63
C SER A 88 3.06 0.71 7.41
N LEU A 89 4.16 -0.01 7.53
CA LEU A 89 5.08 -0.28 6.42
C LEU A 89 5.31 -1.79 6.34
N VAL A 90 4.96 -2.37 5.20
CA VAL A 90 5.22 -3.78 4.89
C VAL A 90 6.32 -3.84 3.85
N ASN A 91 7.49 -4.28 4.26
CA ASN A 91 8.65 -4.40 3.38
C ASN A 91 8.76 -5.83 2.87
N ASN A 92 8.24 -6.07 1.66
CA ASN A 92 8.20 -7.39 1.04
C ASN A 92 9.18 -7.53 -0.13
N ALA A 93 9.65 -6.45 -0.66
CA ALA A 93 10.53 -6.47 -1.83
C ALA A 93 11.94 -6.98 -1.52
#